data_9d41c449c56fe179299a74a8a2e17eb2
#
_entry.id   9d41c449c56fe179299a74a8a2e17eb2
#
_cell.length_a   1.000
_cell.length_b   1.000
_cell.length_c   1.000
_cell.angle_alpha   90.00
_cell.angle_beta   90.00
_cell.angle_gamma   90.00
#
_symmetry.space_group_name_H-M   'P 1'
#
loop_
_entity.id
_entity.type
_entity.pdbx_description
1 polymer ?
#
loop_
_entity_poly.entity_id
_entity_poly.type
_entity_poly.pdbx_seq_one_letter_code
_entity_poly.pdbx_strand_id
1 'polypeptide(L)'
;MKSLLSLLACTAALSAGSASGTTAQPRFGIQEGLKAGAGTETSSNWAGYAVANRKPFTSVTGKWVQPVATCADLSSTYSAFWVGLGGFSNSSFAVEQTGTLANCSGGRPVYTAWYELYPKPPVMLRMSVRPGDTFSATVSVSKKTVLIRIKDVTTGKLFTKKLHMSRPDLGSAEWVTEAPAGCDSAGNCTTLPLTNFGTVAFSHSTATVKGHKGRISDPVWSATTIELHGDLPNEPSQAGANAIPGAVGPDGGSFAVTWQQLTPPTG
;
A
#
# COMPACT_ATOMS: atom_id res chain seq x y z
N MET A 1 23.31 80.18 -7.18
CA MET A 1 23.86 78.88 -7.49
C MET A 1 23.36 77.94 -6.40
N LYS A 2 22.29 77.17 -6.69
CA LYS A 2 21.71 76.18 -5.73
C LYS A 2 21.88 74.78 -6.34
N SER A 3 22.68 73.96 -5.66
CA SER A 3 22.95 72.58 -6.04
C SER A 3 21.83 71.68 -5.49
N LEU A 4 21.13 70.98 -6.41
CA LEU A 4 20.18 69.91 -6.03
C LEU A 4 20.95 68.56 -5.95
N LEU A 5 20.96 67.95 -4.78
CA LEU A 5 21.32 66.54 -4.64
C LEU A 5 20.09 65.67 -4.86
N SER A 6 20.16 64.83 -5.91
CA SER A 6 19.19 63.76 -6.10
C SER A 6 19.58 62.51 -5.33
N LEU A 7 18.76 62.09 -4.35
CA LEU A 7 18.85 60.78 -3.71
C LEU A 7 18.17 59.75 -4.62
N LEU A 8 18.98 58.78 -5.12
CA LEU A 8 18.47 57.55 -5.73
C LEU A 8 18.12 56.55 -4.59
N ALA A 9 16.83 56.27 -4.44
CA ALA A 9 16.38 55.17 -3.58
C ALA A 9 16.42 53.85 -4.38
N CYS A 10 17.30 52.95 -3.99
CA CYS A 10 17.34 51.60 -4.53
C CYS A 10 16.31 50.74 -3.78
N THR A 11 15.18 50.45 -4.42
CA THR A 11 14.21 49.47 -3.93
C THR A 11 14.65 48.05 -4.34
N ALA A 12 15.18 47.30 -3.40
CA ALA A 12 15.43 45.87 -3.61
C ALA A 12 14.07 45.13 -3.52
N ALA A 13 13.62 44.64 -4.66
CA ALA A 13 12.48 43.73 -4.73
C ALA A 13 12.92 42.34 -4.25
N LEU A 14 12.49 41.92 -3.07
CA LEU A 14 12.60 40.54 -2.64
C LEU A 14 11.58 39.71 -3.43
N SER A 15 12.05 39.00 -4.42
CA SER A 15 11.30 37.93 -5.07
C SER A 15 11.20 36.74 -4.11
N ALA A 16 10.08 36.59 -3.43
CA ALA A 16 9.73 35.37 -2.73
C ALA A 16 9.50 34.26 -3.76
N GLY A 17 10.52 33.44 -3.98
CA GLY A 17 10.41 32.23 -4.76
C GLY A 17 9.50 31.25 -4.04
N SER A 18 8.25 31.11 -4.50
CA SER A 18 7.37 30.03 -4.08
C SER A 18 7.98 28.71 -4.54
N ALA A 19 8.62 28.00 -3.63
CA ALA A 19 8.97 26.61 -3.84
C ALA A 19 7.66 25.82 -3.93
N SER A 20 7.21 25.55 -5.15
CA SER A 20 6.15 24.57 -5.40
C SER A 20 6.72 23.19 -5.06
N GLY A 21 6.59 22.79 -3.79
CA GLY A 21 6.83 21.43 -3.36
C GLY A 21 5.81 20.54 -4.07
N THR A 22 6.22 19.89 -5.14
CA THR A 22 5.48 18.77 -5.72
C THR A 22 5.47 17.69 -4.66
N THR A 23 4.35 17.57 -3.93
CA THR A 23 4.14 16.43 -3.03
C THR A 23 4.14 15.17 -3.88
N ALA A 24 5.17 14.35 -3.71
CA ALA A 24 5.26 13.06 -4.37
C ALA A 24 3.97 12.28 -4.09
N GLN A 25 3.29 11.82 -5.14
CA GLN A 25 2.11 10.99 -4.98
C GLN A 25 2.56 9.61 -4.47
N PRO A 26 1.93 9.08 -3.41
CA PRO A 26 2.23 7.74 -2.94
C PRO A 26 2.03 6.74 -4.08
N ARG A 27 2.97 5.82 -4.23
CA ARG A 27 2.88 4.69 -5.17
C ARG A 27 2.87 3.41 -4.36
N PHE A 28 2.04 2.47 -4.78
CA PHE A 28 2.01 1.12 -4.25
C PHE A 28 2.79 0.25 -5.24
N GLY A 29 3.89 -0.32 -4.79
CA GLY A 29 4.87 -0.92 -5.69
C GLY A 29 4.89 -2.43 -5.64
N ILE A 30 5.60 -3.02 -6.62
CA ILE A 30 6.02 -4.40 -6.56
C ILE A 30 7.10 -4.56 -5.49
N GLN A 31 7.19 -5.76 -4.93
CA GLN A 31 8.22 -6.11 -3.97
C GLN A 31 9.38 -6.77 -4.71
N GLU A 32 10.51 -6.08 -4.80
CA GLU A 32 11.75 -6.66 -5.31
C GLU A 32 12.43 -7.50 -4.21
N GLY A 33 13.06 -8.59 -4.60
CA GLY A 33 13.86 -9.42 -3.69
C GLY A 33 13.12 -10.54 -2.97
N LEU A 34 11.79 -10.58 -2.92
CA LEU A 34 11.06 -11.65 -2.26
C LEU A 34 10.99 -12.93 -3.10
N LYS A 35 11.11 -14.07 -2.42
CA LYS A 35 11.05 -15.39 -3.06
C LYS A 35 9.72 -16.05 -2.74
N ALA A 36 8.96 -16.38 -3.76
CA ALA A 36 7.77 -17.19 -3.59
C ALA A 36 8.15 -18.59 -3.05
N GLY A 37 7.69 -18.92 -1.84
CA GLY A 37 7.97 -20.20 -1.17
C GLY A 37 7.18 -20.31 0.12
N ALA A 38 7.22 -21.48 0.77
CA ALA A 38 6.67 -21.60 2.12
C ALA A 38 7.70 -21.04 3.12
N GLY A 39 7.27 -20.11 3.97
CA GLY A 39 8.13 -19.51 4.99
C GLY A 39 7.80 -18.06 5.31
N THR A 40 8.75 -17.38 5.91
CA THR A 40 8.68 -15.95 6.21
C THR A 40 9.73 -15.22 5.37
N GLU A 41 9.32 -14.13 4.74
CA GLU A 41 10.17 -13.22 4.00
C GLU A 41 10.12 -11.83 4.64
N THR A 42 11.22 -11.10 4.57
CA THR A 42 11.34 -9.74 5.08
C THR A 42 11.20 -8.74 3.95
N SER A 43 10.49 -7.65 4.18
CA SER A 43 10.20 -6.62 3.22
C SER A 43 10.43 -5.23 3.82
N SER A 44 10.87 -4.27 3.02
CA SER A 44 10.99 -2.87 3.43
C SER A 44 9.66 -2.11 3.43
N ASN A 45 8.60 -2.67 2.81
CA ASN A 45 7.34 -1.96 2.63
C ASN A 45 6.06 -2.81 2.75
N TRP A 46 6.12 -4.15 2.67
CA TRP A 46 4.94 -5.03 2.74
C TRP A 46 4.91 -5.85 4.03
N ALA A 47 3.70 -6.02 4.58
CA ALA A 47 3.40 -6.97 5.66
C ALA A 47 2.09 -7.70 5.36
N GLY A 48 2.03 -9.01 5.59
CA GLY A 48 0.83 -9.81 5.37
C GLY A 48 1.13 -11.18 4.79
N TYR A 49 0.37 -11.58 3.79
CA TYR A 49 0.50 -12.89 3.16
C TYR A 49 0.45 -12.79 1.63
N ALA A 50 1.31 -13.56 0.99
CA ALA A 50 1.21 -13.87 -0.43
C ALA A 50 1.10 -15.38 -0.64
N VAL A 51 0.34 -15.77 -1.67
CA VAL A 51 0.29 -17.16 -2.13
C VAL A 51 0.76 -17.24 -3.58
N ALA A 52 1.54 -18.27 -3.91
CA ALA A 52 2.10 -18.46 -5.23
C ALA A 52 1.81 -19.88 -5.79
N ASN A 53 1.58 -19.96 -7.08
CA ASN A 53 1.33 -21.21 -7.79
C ASN A 53 1.98 -21.18 -9.19
N ARG A 54 2.34 -22.34 -9.73
CA ARG A 54 2.84 -22.46 -11.13
C ARG A 54 1.79 -22.10 -12.18
N LYS A 55 0.52 -22.10 -11.82
CA LYS A 55 -0.60 -21.72 -12.69
C LYS A 55 -1.12 -20.36 -12.30
N PRO A 56 -1.58 -19.55 -13.26
CA PRO A 56 -2.00 -18.19 -13.00
C PRO A 56 -3.23 -18.15 -12.07
N PHE A 57 -3.18 -17.23 -11.13
CA PHE A 57 -4.36 -16.83 -10.35
C PHE A 57 -5.32 -16.04 -11.24
N THR A 58 -6.60 -16.16 -10.97
CA THR A 58 -7.65 -15.45 -11.71
C THR A 58 -8.49 -14.53 -10.83
N SER A 59 -8.39 -14.68 -9.51
CA SER A 59 -9.07 -13.79 -8.57
C SER A 59 -8.42 -13.86 -7.19
N VAL A 60 -8.49 -12.74 -6.47
CA VAL A 60 -8.21 -12.60 -5.04
C VAL A 60 -9.34 -11.83 -4.38
N THR A 61 -9.69 -12.21 -3.16
CA THR A 61 -10.72 -11.53 -2.34
C THR A 61 -10.24 -11.46 -0.90
N GLY A 62 -10.57 -10.37 -0.22
CA GLY A 62 -10.35 -10.21 1.22
C GLY A 62 -11.33 -9.22 1.82
N LYS A 63 -11.42 -9.26 3.15
CA LYS A 63 -12.10 -8.27 3.98
C LYS A 63 -11.17 -7.78 5.05
N TRP A 64 -11.30 -6.52 5.43
CA TRP A 64 -10.62 -5.96 6.60
C TRP A 64 -11.51 -4.92 7.29
N VAL A 65 -11.21 -4.67 8.56
CA VAL A 65 -11.77 -3.54 9.30
C VAL A 65 -10.80 -2.38 9.17
N GLN A 66 -11.28 -1.23 8.72
CA GLN A 66 -10.46 -0.02 8.57
C GLN A 66 -9.89 0.40 9.94
N PRO A 67 -8.57 0.39 10.13
CA PRO A 67 -7.98 0.78 11.39
C PRO A 67 -7.98 2.30 11.60
N VAL A 68 -7.76 2.71 12.83
CA VAL A 68 -7.53 4.11 13.20
C VAL A 68 -6.08 4.49 12.91
N ALA A 69 -5.85 5.61 12.22
CA ALA A 69 -4.52 6.22 12.12
C ALA A 69 -4.24 7.06 13.38
N THR A 70 -3.18 6.75 14.10
CA THR A 70 -2.70 7.55 15.24
C THR A 70 -1.67 8.54 14.73
N CYS A 71 -2.03 9.84 14.75
CA CYS A 71 -1.20 10.92 14.27
C CYS A 71 -0.60 11.67 15.48
N ALA A 72 0.68 11.43 15.74
CA ALA A 72 1.36 11.95 16.94
C ALA A 72 1.81 13.42 16.81
N ASP A 73 2.14 13.85 15.59
CA ASP A 73 2.66 15.16 15.27
C ASP A 73 2.18 15.65 13.89
N LEU A 74 2.79 16.73 13.38
CA LEU A 74 2.46 17.30 12.08
C LEU A 74 3.07 16.53 10.88
N SER A 75 3.85 15.49 11.13
CA SER A 75 4.49 14.70 10.10
C SER A 75 3.46 13.98 9.24
N SER A 76 3.81 13.78 7.98
CA SER A 76 3.02 12.94 7.08
C SER A 76 3.50 11.50 7.19
N THR A 77 2.58 10.59 7.48
CA THR A 77 2.82 9.14 7.51
C THR A 77 1.74 8.43 6.69
N TYR A 78 2.03 7.23 6.22
CA TYR A 78 1.23 6.55 5.20
C TYR A 78 1.06 5.08 5.53
N SER A 79 -0.13 4.54 5.29
CA SER A 79 -0.37 3.09 5.31
C SER A 79 -1.49 2.72 4.35
N ALA A 80 -1.34 1.58 3.66
CA ALA A 80 -2.33 1.00 2.77
C ALA A 80 -2.72 -0.41 3.23
N PHE A 81 -3.98 -0.80 3.01
CA PHE A 81 -4.53 -2.13 3.29
C PHE A 81 -5.25 -2.59 2.03
N TRP A 82 -4.80 -3.70 1.43
CA TRP A 82 -5.26 -4.05 0.10
C TRP A 82 -5.22 -5.55 -0.23
N VAL A 83 -5.86 -5.90 -1.32
CA VAL A 83 -5.73 -7.21 -1.97
C VAL A 83 -5.30 -7.00 -3.42
N GLY A 84 -4.45 -7.89 -3.93
CA GLY A 84 -3.90 -7.79 -5.28
C GLY A 84 -3.55 -9.12 -5.92
N LEU A 85 -3.33 -9.08 -7.23
CA LEU A 85 -2.73 -10.14 -8.02
C LEU A 85 -1.40 -9.63 -8.57
N GLY A 86 -0.35 -10.46 -8.50
CA GLY A 86 1.00 -10.13 -8.94
C GLY A 86 1.80 -9.26 -7.97
N GLY A 87 3.06 -9.00 -8.28
CA GLY A 87 3.92 -8.16 -7.46
C GLY A 87 4.83 -8.92 -6.50
N PHE A 88 4.57 -10.19 -6.24
CA PHE A 88 5.32 -11.00 -5.29
C PHE A 88 6.33 -11.93 -6.00
N SER A 89 7.33 -11.38 -6.62
CA SER A 89 8.54 -12.09 -7.09
C SER A 89 9.53 -11.14 -7.74
N ASN A 90 10.80 -11.54 -7.88
CA ASN A 90 11.83 -10.78 -8.60
C ASN A 90 11.54 -10.62 -10.12
N SER A 91 10.61 -11.39 -10.66
CA SER A 91 10.19 -11.30 -12.06
C SER A 91 8.88 -10.55 -12.23
N SER A 92 8.26 -10.09 -11.16
CA SER A 92 7.04 -9.31 -11.20
C SER A 92 7.26 -7.94 -11.84
N PHE A 93 6.29 -7.51 -12.62
CA PHE A 93 6.33 -6.24 -13.35
C PHE A 93 5.01 -5.47 -13.26
N ALA A 94 4.04 -6.05 -12.58
CA ALA A 94 2.69 -5.49 -12.46
C ALA A 94 2.01 -5.95 -11.16
N VAL A 95 1.09 -5.14 -10.67
CA VAL A 95 0.14 -5.50 -9.61
C VAL A 95 -1.22 -4.94 -9.97
N GLU A 96 -2.23 -5.78 -9.97
CA GLU A 96 -3.64 -5.39 -10.05
C GLU A 96 -4.23 -5.38 -8.64
N GLN A 97 -4.50 -4.20 -8.08
CA GLN A 97 -4.82 -4.07 -6.66
C GLN A 97 -5.88 -3.03 -6.32
N THR A 98 -6.50 -3.18 -5.16
CA THR A 98 -7.44 -2.21 -4.61
C THR A 98 -7.51 -2.31 -3.09
N GLY A 99 -7.70 -1.16 -2.45
CA GLY A 99 -7.67 -1.09 -1.01
C GLY A 99 -8.12 0.25 -0.43
N THR A 100 -7.73 0.45 0.83
CA THR A 100 -7.94 1.68 1.59
C THR A 100 -6.64 2.20 2.19
N LEU A 101 -6.60 3.47 2.52
CA LEU A 101 -5.50 4.14 3.21
C LEU A 101 -5.91 4.56 4.61
N ALA A 102 -4.92 4.62 5.52
CA ALA A 102 -5.00 5.33 6.78
C ALA A 102 -3.71 6.13 6.95
N ASN A 103 -3.74 7.38 6.54
CA ASN A 103 -2.59 8.28 6.52
C ASN A 103 -2.71 9.35 7.60
N CYS A 104 -1.59 9.96 7.97
CA CYS A 104 -1.57 11.20 8.72
C CYS A 104 -1.09 12.35 7.81
N SER A 105 -1.74 13.50 7.92
CA SER A 105 -1.34 14.71 7.22
C SER A 105 -1.63 15.93 8.09
N GLY A 106 -0.58 16.68 8.46
CA GLY A 106 -0.71 17.84 9.32
C GLY A 106 -1.36 17.50 10.68
N GLY A 107 -1.00 16.38 11.29
CA GLY A 107 -1.52 15.91 12.58
C GLY A 107 -2.95 15.37 12.53
N ARG A 108 -3.51 15.15 11.35
CA ARG A 108 -4.89 14.67 11.18
C ARG A 108 -4.95 13.38 10.36
N PRO A 109 -5.80 12.42 10.76
CA PRO A 109 -6.01 11.21 9.97
C PRO A 109 -6.78 11.50 8.68
N VAL A 110 -6.32 10.89 7.58
CA VAL A 110 -6.92 10.96 6.26
C VAL A 110 -7.13 9.54 5.73
N TYR A 111 -8.37 9.23 5.34
CA TYR A 111 -8.75 7.92 4.85
C TYR A 111 -9.30 8.01 3.44
N THR A 112 -8.89 7.09 2.58
CA THR A 112 -9.31 7.07 1.16
C THR A 112 -9.35 5.64 0.65
N ALA A 113 -10.31 5.30 -0.21
CA ALA A 113 -10.28 4.07 -0.99
C ALA A 113 -9.63 4.32 -2.35
N TRP A 114 -9.00 3.29 -2.94
CA TRP A 114 -8.23 3.42 -4.16
C TRP A 114 -8.18 2.11 -4.95
N TYR A 115 -7.76 2.18 -6.22
CA TYR A 115 -7.29 1.04 -7.01
C TYR A 115 -6.07 1.44 -7.82
N GLU A 116 -5.28 0.46 -8.22
CA GLU A 116 -4.12 0.64 -9.07
C GLU A 116 -3.93 -0.55 -10.01
N LEU A 117 -3.43 -0.26 -11.21
CA LEU A 117 -2.84 -1.23 -12.12
C LEU A 117 -1.38 -0.82 -12.34
N TYR A 118 -0.50 -1.19 -11.39
CA TYR A 118 0.92 -0.85 -11.47
C TYR A 118 1.51 -1.32 -12.83
N PRO A 119 2.36 -0.53 -13.51
CA PRO A 119 3.05 0.69 -13.01
C PRO A 119 2.30 2.02 -13.22
N LYS A 120 1.01 2.01 -13.55
CA LYS A 120 0.22 3.25 -13.61
C LYS A 120 0.00 3.77 -12.19
N PRO A 121 -0.10 5.10 -12.01
CA PRO A 121 -0.36 5.65 -10.68
C PRO A 121 -1.72 5.22 -10.13
N PRO A 122 -1.87 5.17 -8.79
CA PRO A 122 -3.13 4.83 -8.13
C PRO A 122 -4.23 5.86 -8.42
N VAL A 123 -5.46 5.39 -8.45
CA VAL A 123 -6.67 6.21 -8.64
C VAL A 123 -7.44 6.24 -7.33
N MET A 124 -7.51 7.41 -6.71
CA MET A 124 -8.29 7.63 -5.49
C MET A 124 -9.78 7.67 -5.81
N LEU A 125 -10.58 7.00 -4.98
CA LEU A 125 -12.02 6.86 -5.17
C LEU A 125 -12.80 7.91 -4.38
N ARG A 126 -13.90 8.39 -4.93
CA ARG A 126 -14.87 9.22 -4.20
C ARG A 126 -15.78 8.33 -3.34
N MET A 127 -15.16 7.64 -2.38
CA MET A 127 -15.82 6.76 -1.41
C MET A 127 -15.41 7.20 0.00
N SER A 128 -16.38 7.43 0.87
CA SER A 128 -16.09 7.70 2.28
C SER A 128 -15.48 6.46 2.92
N VAL A 129 -14.42 6.65 3.68
CA VAL A 129 -13.75 5.60 4.47
C VAL A 129 -13.65 6.10 5.89
N ARG A 130 -14.08 5.32 6.88
CA ARG A 130 -14.03 5.68 8.30
C ARG A 130 -13.42 4.54 9.10
N PRO A 131 -12.69 4.83 10.16
CA PRO A 131 -12.25 3.80 11.11
C PRO A 131 -13.43 2.98 11.61
N GLY A 132 -13.25 1.67 11.71
CA GLY A 132 -14.29 0.72 12.08
C GLY A 132 -15.18 0.22 10.93
N ASP A 133 -15.18 0.88 9.77
CA ASP A 133 -15.88 0.37 8.60
C ASP A 133 -15.25 -0.95 8.13
N THR A 134 -16.10 -1.88 7.71
CA THR A 134 -15.65 -3.14 7.11
C THR A 134 -15.62 -3.01 5.61
N PHE A 135 -14.44 -3.23 5.02
CA PHE A 135 -14.24 -3.28 3.58
C PHE A 135 -14.16 -4.70 3.07
N SER A 136 -14.71 -4.94 1.88
CA SER A 136 -14.52 -6.18 1.12
C SER A 136 -14.06 -5.82 -0.28
N ALA A 137 -12.93 -6.38 -0.70
CA ALA A 137 -12.37 -6.12 -2.01
C ALA A 137 -12.15 -7.41 -2.79
N THR A 138 -12.24 -7.29 -4.11
CA THR A 138 -11.97 -8.38 -5.07
C THR A 138 -11.28 -7.81 -6.29
N VAL A 139 -10.19 -8.45 -6.69
CA VAL A 139 -9.57 -8.27 -7.99
C VAL A 139 -9.76 -9.56 -8.78
N SER A 140 -10.24 -9.47 -10.01
CA SER A 140 -10.39 -10.63 -10.88
C SER A 140 -9.86 -10.32 -12.27
N VAL A 141 -9.17 -11.27 -12.89
CA VAL A 141 -8.60 -11.11 -14.23
C VAL A 141 -9.10 -12.21 -15.14
N SER A 142 -9.59 -11.81 -16.31
CA SER A 142 -9.94 -12.69 -17.40
C SER A 142 -9.28 -12.17 -18.69
N LYS A 143 -8.32 -12.91 -19.21
CA LYS A 143 -7.46 -12.48 -20.33
C LYS A 143 -6.76 -11.15 -20.01
N LYS A 144 -7.17 -10.06 -20.66
CA LYS A 144 -6.64 -8.70 -20.47
C LYS A 144 -7.61 -7.77 -19.76
N THR A 145 -8.71 -8.31 -19.25
CA THR A 145 -9.72 -7.53 -18.49
C THR A 145 -9.54 -7.75 -17.02
N VAL A 146 -9.26 -6.67 -16.30
CA VAL A 146 -9.19 -6.61 -14.84
C VAL A 146 -10.51 -6.05 -14.33
N LEU A 147 -11.16 -6.75 -13.42
CA LEU A 147 -12.34 -6.29 -12.71
C LEU A 147 -11.94 -5.96 -11.28
N ILE A 148 -12.03 -4.68 -10.94
CA ILE A 148 -11.83 -4.16 -9.58
C ILE A 148 -13.21 -3.99 -8.92
N ARG A 149 -13.34 -4.50 -7.69
CA ARG A 149 -14.51 -4.28 -6.82
C ARG A 149 -14.03 -3.98 -5.42
N ILE A 150 -14.51 -2.88 -4.85
CA ILE A 150 -14.35 -2.58 -3.42
C ILE A 150 -15.70 -2.13 -2.86
N LYS A 151 -16.10 -2.73 -1.76
CA LYS A 151 -17.35 -2.47 -1.08
C LYS A 151 -17.09 -2.08 0.37
N ASP A 152 -17.60 -0.96 0.77
CA ASP A 152 -17.86 -0.67 2.18
C ASP A 152 -19.08 -1.48 2.61
N VAL A 153 -18.85 -2.53 3.40
CA VAL A 153 -19.91 -3.45 3.85
C VAL A 153 -20.80 -2.77 4.89
N THR A 154 -20.22 -1.87 5.70
CA THR A 154 -20.90 -1.13 6.76
C THR A 154 -21.97 -0.20 6.18
N THR A 155 -21.64 0.55 5.13
CA THR A 155 -22.56 1.50 4.50
C THR A 155 -23.28 0.95 3.27
N GLY A 156 -22.85 -0.20 2.76
CA GLY A 156 -23.37 -0.82 1.54
C GLY A 156 -22.83 -0.21 0.23
N LYS A 157 -22.00 0.83 0.29
CA LYS A 157 -21.43 1.48 -0.91
C LYS A 157 -20.51 0.54 -1.66
N LEU A 158 -20.68 0.47 -2.98
CA LEU A 158 -19.92 -0.40 -3.87
C LEU A 158 -19.31 0.43 -5.01
N PHE A 159 -18.00 0.25 -5.23
CA PHE A 159 -17.32 0.64 -6.47
C PHE A 159 -17.00 -0.60 -7.29
N THR A 160 -17.23 -0.52 -8.60
CA THR A 160 -16.87 -1.59 -9.54
C THR A 160 -16.37 -0.97 -10.83
N LYS A 161 -15.23 -1.44 -11.34
CA LYS A 161 -14.67 -0.97 -12.61
C LYS A 161 -14.02 -2.11 -13.38
N LYS A 162 -14.31 -2.18 -14.69
CA LYS A 162 -13.59 -3.01 -15.64
C LYS A 162 -12.50 -2.17 -16.29
N LEU A 163 -11.30 -2.70 -16.36
CA LEU A 163 -10.10 -2.04 -16.88
C LEU A 163 -9.40 -2.97 -17.87
N HIS A 164 -8.65 -2.40 -18.79
CA HIS A 164 -7.78 -3.15 -19.69
C HIS A 164 -6.33 -3.10 -19.18
N MET A 165 -5.69 -4.27 -19.13
CA MET A 165 -4.27 -4.40 -18.86
C MET A 165 -3.65 -5.36 -19.87
N SER A 166 -2.67 -4.88 -20.63
CA SER A 166 -2.09 -5.65 -21.75
C SER A 166 -1.35 -6.90 -21.29
N ARG A 167 -0.70 -6.81 -20.13
CA ARG A 167 0.10 -7.89 -19.51
C ARG A 167 -0.16 -7.88 -17.99
N PRO A 168 -1.24 -8.51 -17.50
CA PRO A 168 -1.45 -8.69 -16.08
C PRO A 168 -0.43 -9.68 -15.50
N ASP A 169 0.02 -9.47 -14.28
CA ASP A 169 0.84 -10.42 -13.53
C ASP A 169 -0.08 -11.28 -12.65
N LEU A 170 -0.09 -12.58 -12.90
CA LEU A 170 -0.98 -13.53 -12.25
C LEU A 170 -0.23 -14.62 -11.49
N GLY A 171 1.06 -14.35 -11.18
CA GLY A 171 1.94 -15.32 -10.52
C GLY A 171 1.63 -15.52 -9.03
N SER A 172 0.99 -14.55 -8.43
CA SER A 172 0.69 -14.54 -6.99
C SER A 172 -0.67 -13.89 -6.69
N ALA A 173 -1.12 -14.04 -5.44
CA ALA A 173 -2.28 -13.34 -4.88
C ALA A 173 -1.98 -12.93 -3.44
N GLU A 174 -2.29 -11.67 -3.09
CA GLU A 174 -1.80 -11.01 -1.89
C GLU A 174 -2.92 -10.37 -1.05
N TRP A 175 -2.66 -10.32 0.26
CA TRP A 175 -3.39 -9.57 1.29
C TRP A 175 -2.36 -8.81 2.12
N VAL A 176 -2.26 -7.51 1.93
CA VAL A 176 -1.11 -6.73 2.37
C VAL A 176 -1.51 -5.47 3.13
N THR A 177 -0.68 -5.17 4.13
CA THR A 177 -0.50 -3.86 4.75
C THR A 177 0.82 -3.29 4.24
N GLU A 178 0.81 -2.06 3.75
CA GLU A 178 1.97 -1.48 3.05
C GLU A 178 2.33 -0.09 3.56
N ALA A 179 3.64 0.16 3.69
CA ALA A 179 4.23 1.49 3.68
C ALA A 179 4.48 1.88 2.21
N PRO A 180 3.65 2.74 1.59
CA PRO A 180 3.80 3.06 0.18
C PRO A 180 5.10 3.81 -0.10
N ALA A 181 5.58 3.78 -1.34
CA ALA A 181 6.76 4.51 -1.76
C ALA A 181 6.42 5.90 -2.30
N GLY A 182 7.30 6.87 -2.05
CA GLY A 182 7.35 8.15 -2.73
C GLY A 182 8.48 8.14 -3.75
N CYS A 183 8.20 8.57 -4.99
CA CYS A 183 9.22 8.63 -6.04
C CYS A 183 9.52 10.07 -6.42
N ASP A 184 10.78 10.37 -6.64
CA ASP A 184 11.23 11.67 -7.17
C ASP A 184 10.98 11.77 -8.69
N SER A 185 11.31 12.91 -9.28
CA SER A 185 11.17 13.15 -10.72
C SER A 185 12.12 12.32 -11.59
N ALA A 186 13.19 11.78 -11.01
CA ALA A 186 14.13 10.88 -11.67
C ALA A 186 13.68 9.42 -11.61
N GLY A 187 12.62 9.11 -10.85
CA GLY A 187 12.07 7.77 -10.69
C GLY A 187 12.70 6.99 -9.53
N ASN A 188 13.53 7.61 -8.69
CA ASN A 188 14.04 6.98 -7.48
C ASN A 188 12.91 6.93 -6.44
N CYS A 189 12.59 5.76 -5.95
CA CYS A 189 11.53 5.54 -4.97
C CYS A 189 12.10 5.20 -3.61
N THR A 190 11.49 5.74 -2.56
CA THR A 190 11.83 5.47 -1.17
C THR A 190 10.56 5.15 -0.40
N THR A 191 10.57 4.13 0.43
CA THR A 191 9.45 3.81 1.32
C THR A 191 9.18 4.99 2.25
N LEU A 192 7.93 5.42 2.29
CA LEU A 192 7.48 6.54 3.12
C LEU A 192 7.27 6.11 4.58
N PRO A 193 7.31 7.06 5.54
CA PRO A 193 7.06 6.76 6.95
C PRO A 193 5.73 6.04 7.16
N LEU A 194 5.77 4.91 7.89
CA LEU A 194 4.59 4.09 8.14
C LEU A 194 3.71 4.71 9.24
N THR A 195 2.43 4.93 8.93
CA THR A 195 1.45 5.37 9.92
C THR A 195 1.27 4.32 11.02
N ASN A 196 1.21 4.75 12.27
CA ASN A 196 0.74 3.90 13.36
C ASN A 196 -0.76 3.64 13.19
N PHE A 197 -1.09 2.49 12.61
CA PHE A 197 -2.46 2.01 12.41
C PHE A 197 -2.91 1.04 13.52
N GLY A 198 -2.08 0.82 14.54
CA GLY A 198 -2.33 -0.19 15.57
C GLY A 198 -2.35 -1.59 14.99
N THR A 199 -3.54 -2.15 14.82
CA THR A 199 -3.73 -3.49 14.24
C THR A 199 -4.84 -3.46 13.19
N VAL A 200 -4.60 -4.11 12.04
CA VAL A 200 -5.62 -4.38 11.03
C VAL A 200 -5.91 -5.88 10.97
N ALA A 201 -7.18 -6.25 11.00
CA ALA A 201 -7.63 -7.64 10.90
C ALA A 201 -8.16 -7.93 9.49
N PHE A 202 -7.53 -8.87 8.80
CA PHE A 202 -7.99 -9.44 7.53
C PHE A 202 -8.80 -10.70 7.76
N SER A 203 -9.79 -10.92 6.91
CA SER A 203 -10.64 -12.11 6.95
C SER A 203 -11.18 -12.46 5.56
N HIS A 204 -11.74 -13.67 5.41
CA HIS A 204 -12.28 -14.14 4.14
C HIS A 204 -11.27 -14.04 2.99
N SER A 205 -9.99 -14.16 3.31
CA SER A 205 -8.89 -14.12 2.36
C SER A 205 -8.89 -15.37 1.50
N THR A 206 -9.24 -15.21 0.22
CA THR A 206 -9.35 -16.33 -0.74
C THR A 206 -8.75 -15.95 -2.08
N ALA A 207 -8.14 -16.93 -2.75
CA ALA A 207 -7.66 -16.80 -4.11
C ALA A 207 -8.28 -17.88 -5.00
N THR A 208 -8.19 -17.71 -6.33
CA THR A 208 -8.69 -18.68 -7.31
C THR A 208 -7.63 -18.95 -8.36
N VAL A 209 -7.31 -20.23 -8.57
CA VAL A 209 -6.42 -20.73 -9.61
C VAL A 209 -7.12 -21.86 -10.37
N LYS A 210 -7.22 -21.78 -11.70
CA LYS A 210 -7.88 -22.82 -12.54
C LYS A 210 -9.29 -23.23 -12.05
N GLY A 211 -10.08 -22.28 -11.54
CA GLY A 211 -11.41 -22.55 -11.00
C GLY A 211 -11.46 -23.12 -9.58
N HIS A 212 -10.31 -23.56 -9.02
CA HIS A 212 -10.21 -23.90 -7.60
C HIS A 212 -10.12 -22.63 -6.77
N LYS A 213 -11.04 -22.46 -5.83
CA LYS A 213 -11.05 -21.37 -4.87
C LYS A 213 -10.65 -21.89 -3.49
N GLY A 214 -9.60 -21.34 -2.93
CA GLY A 214 -9.08 -21.72 -1.62
C GLY A 214 -8.74 -20.51 -0.75
N ARG A 215 -8.37 -20.77 0.50
CA ARG A 215 -7.93 -19.77 1.49
C ARG A 215 -6.41 -19.66 1.50
N ILE A 216 -5.82 -18.78 2.30
CA ILE A 216 -4.37 -18.62 2.41
C ILE A 216 -3.67 -19.95 2.67
N SER A 217 -4.21 -20.77 3.60
CA SER A 217 -3.63 -22.06 3.99
C SER A 217 -3.97 -23.25 3.08
N ASP A 218 -4.59 -23.00 1.91
CA ASP A 218 -4.95 -24.07 0.96
C ASP A 218 -3.69 -24.77 0.42
N PRO A 219 -3.59 -26.10 0.46
CA PRO A 219 -2.40 -26.85 0.03
C PRO A 219 -2.14 -26.82 -1.49
N VAL A 220 -3.04 -26.27 -2.30
CA VAL A 220 -2.86 -26.11 -3.74
C VAL A 220 -1.75 -25.12 -4.10
N TRP A 221 -1.38 -24.23 -3.19
CA TRP A 221 -0.35 -23.22 -3.38
C TRP A 221 0.60 -23.11 -2.18
N SER A 222 1.73 -22.45 -2.38
CA SER A 222 2.64 -22.08 -1.30
C SER A 222 2.22 -20.74 -0.71
N ALA A 223 2.07 -20.66 0.60
CA ALA A 223 1.82 -19.41 1.32
C ALA A 223 3.12 -18.91 1.94
N THR A 224 3.39 -17.61 1.80
CA THR A 224 4.52 -16.90 2.40
C THR A 224 3.99 -15.85 3.34
N THR A 225 4.53 -15.80 4.55
CA THR A 225 4.36 -14.70 5.49
C THR A 225 5.33 -13.58 5.10
N ILE A 226 4.88 -12.34 5.08
CA ILE A 226 5.72 -11.17 4.74
C ILE A 226 5.74 -10.26 5.96
N GLU A 227 6.93 -9.95 6.47
CA GLU A 227 7.13 -9.04 7.60
C GLU A 227 7.76 -7.74 7.10
N LEU A 228 7.13 -6.59 7.40
CA LEU A 228 7.70 -5.29 7.11
C LEU A 228 8.65 -4.89 8.23
N HIS A 229 9.91 -4.66 7.85
CA HIS A 229 10.95 -4.13 8.72
C HIS A 229 11.44 -2.78 8.20
N GLY A 230 11.20 -1.74 8.97
CA GLY A 230 11.53 -0.36 8.57
C GLY A 230 12.99 0.04 8.73
N ASP A 231 13.84 -0.88 9.19
CA ASP A 231 15.26 -0.69 9.48
C ASP A 231 16.17 -1.65 8.69
N LEU A 232 15.70 -2.20 7.57
CA LEU A 232 16.50 -3.09 6.75
C LEU A 232 17.76 -2.39 6.25
N PRO A 233 18.94 -2.98 6.45
CA PRO A 233 20.19 -2.41 5.98
C PRO A 233 20.22 -2.36 4.45
N ASN A 234 20.70 -1.24 3.90
CA ASN A 234 20.84 -0.98 2.46
C ASN A 234 19.52 -0.86 1.67
N GLU A 235 18.39 -0.76 2.34
CA GLU A 235 17.10 -0.47 1.70
C GLU A 235 16.78 1.02 1.84
N PRO A 236 16.33 1.71 0.78
CA PRO A 236 15.90 3.10 0.86
C PRO A 236 14.54 3.20 1.53
N SER A 237 14.48 2.94 2.84
CA SER A 237 13.24 2.95 3.62
C SER A 237 13.23 4.09 4.63
N GLN A 238 12.10 4.77 4.73
CA GLN A 238 11.79 5.74 5.78
C GLN A 238 10.59 5.26 6.61
N ALA A 239 10.24 3.97 6.54
CA ALA A 239 9.07 3.44 7.25
C ALA A 239 9.13 3.72 8.76
N GLY A 240 10.33 3.68 9.36
CA GLY A 240 10.54 4.07 10.77
C GLY A 240 9.79 3.21 11.79
N ALA A 241 9.19 2.11 11.33
CA ALA A 241 8.41 1.18 12.14
C ALA A 241 8.35 -0.17 11.42
N ASN A 242 8.00 -1.21 12.17
CA ASN A 242 7.71 -2.53 11.63
C ASN A 242 6.20 -2.76 11.52
N ALA A 243 5.80 -3.70 10.68
CA ALA A 243 4.46 -4.26 10.67
C ALA A 243 4.56 -5.78 10.56
N ILE A 244 4.02 -6.48 11.55
CA ILE A 244 4.21 -7.92 11.70
C ILE A 244 2.87 -8.65 11.61
N PRO A 245 2.70 -9.57 10.65
CA PRO A 245 1.51 -10.40 10.58
C PRO A 245 1.54 -11.51 11.64
N GLY A 246 0.40 -11.73 12.29
CA GLY A 246 0.16 -12.90 13.09
C GLY A 246 -0.08 -14.14 12.23
N ALA A 247 -0.07 -15.32 12.85
CA ALA A 247 -0.36 -16.58 12.18
C ALA A 247 -1.76 -16.57 11.53
N VAL A 248 -1.92 -17.35 10.45
CA VAL A 248 -3.23 -17.60 9.85
C VAL A 248 -4.11 -18.35 10.85
N GLY A 249 -5.30 -17.83 11.08
CA GLY A 249 -6.27 -18.41 12.00
C GLY A 249 -6.77 -19.79 11.57
N PRO A 250 -7.50 -20.48 12.46
CA PRO A 250 -7.97 -21.86 12.21
C PRO A 250 -8.96 -21.95 11.03
N ASP A 251 -9.55 -20.83 10.62
CA ASP A 251 -10.38 -20.77 9.41
C ASP A 251 -9.55 -20.78 8.12
N GLY A 252 -8.22 -20.73 8.21
CA GLY A 252 -7.29 -20.74 7.08
C GLY A 252 -7.26 -19.48 6.23
N GLY A 253 -8.01 -18.42 6.59
CA GLY A 253 -8.15 -17.22 5.77
C GLY A 253 -8.29 -15.92 6.56
N SER A 254 -8.07 -15.94 7.88
CA SER A 254 -8.04 -14.77 8.74
C SER A 254 -6.65 -14.60 9.34
N PHE A 255 -6.20 -13.36 9.49
CA PHE A 255 -4.97 -12.97 10.19
C PHE A 255 -5.04 -11.49 10.58
N ALA A 256 -4.10 -11.05 11.40
CA ALA A 256 -3.97 -9.65 11.75
C ALA A 256 -2.53 -9.18 11.48
N VAL A 257 -2.37 -7.91 11.12
CA VAL A 257 -1.06 -7.25 11.03
C VAL A 257 -1.00 -6.17 12.10
N THR A 258 0.06 -6.18 12.89
CA THR A 258 0.26 -5.22 13.99
C THR A 258 1.45 -4.31 13.68
N TRP A 259 1.22 -3.00 13.79
CA TRP A 259 2.26 -2.00 13.76
C TRP A 259 3.12 -2.09 15.02
N GLN A 260 4.43 -1.94 14.86
CA GLN A 260 5.38 -1.97 15.96
C GLN A 260 6.38 -0.84 15.81
N GLN A 261 6.55 -0.06 16.87
CA GLN A 261 7.58 0.97 16.90
C GLN A 261 8.97 0.32 16.88
N LEU A 262 9.89 0.88 16.08
CA LEU A 262 11.29 0.52 16.19
C LEU A 262 11.81 0.92 17.58
N THR A 263 12.43 -0.04 18.27
CA THR A 263 13.15 0.25 19.50
C THR A 263 14.49 0.85 19.10
N PRO A 264 14.86 2.06 19.60
CA PRO A 264 16.22 2.56 19.39
C PRO A 264 17.23 1.53 19.90
N PRO A 265 18.38 1.33 19.23
CA PRO A 265 19.42 0.47 19.76
C PRO A 265 19.77 0.95 21.18
N THR A 266 19.67 0.03 22.15
CA THR A 266 20.17 0.30 23.50
C THR A 266 21.68 0.44 23.40
N GLY A 267 22.18 1.70 23.50
CA GLY A 267 23.60 2.03 23.48
C GLY A 267 24.36 1.46 24.69
#